data_7ec4f2b1046afa257ea7facbef456822
#
_entry.id   7ec4f2b1046afa257ea7facbef456822
#
_cell.length_a   1.000
_cell.length_b   1.000
_cell.length_c   1.000
_cell.angle_alpha   90.00
_cell.angle_beta   90.00
_cell.angle_gamma   90.00
#
_symmetry.space_group_name_H-M   'P 1'
#
loop_
_entity.id
_entity.type
_entity.pdbx_description
1 polymer ?
#
loop_
_entity_poly.entity_id
_entity_poly.type
_entity_poly.pdbx_seq_one_letter_code
_entity_poly.pdbx_strand_id
1 'polypeptide(L)'
;MFITITTSKVSPEQSVKVEKFLEKFLPRFKQQPGVIAIYHFARADKGDEITIVIWESPMAVKAYRESDLMKKAVTYEQELGLSQMTTREGYPLVYSSDQKE
;
A
#
# COMPACT_ATOMS: atom_id res chain seq x y z
N MET A 1 -9.36 -4.85 13.67
CA MET A 1 -8.34 -4.70 12.61
C MET A 1 -8.94 -4.10 11.35
N PHE A 2 -8.10 -3.51 10.54
CA PHE A 2 -8.50 -2.79 9.34
C PHE A 2 -7.58 -3.18 8.19
N ILE A 3 -8.11 -3.27 6.97
CA ILE A 3 -7.32 -3.59 5.77
C ILE A 3 -7.38 -2.44 4.78
N THR A 4 -6.26 -2.10 4.17
CA THR A 4 -6.23 -1.16 3.06
C THR A 4 -5.68 -1.86 1.82
N ILE A 5 -6.22 -1.49 0.67
CA ILE A 5 -5.83 -2.03 -0.62
C ILE A 5 -5.52 -0.87 -1.55
N THR A 6 -4.28 -0.82 -2.01
CA THR A 6 -3.83 0.18 -2.98
C THR A 6 -3.58 -0.52 -4.30
N THR A 7 -4.26 -0.10 -5.34
CA THR A 7 -4.12 -0.66 -6.70
C THR A 7 -3.65 0.42 -7.65
N SER A 8 -2.55 0.17 -8.35
CA SER A 8 -2.03 1.09 -9.37
C SER A 8 -2.02 0.39 -10.73
N LYS A 9 -2.65 1.00 -11.73
CA LYS A 9 -2.54 0.53 -13.11
C LYS A 9 -1.19 0.97 -13.65
N VAL A 10 -0.43 0.04 -14.19
CA VAL A 10 0.95 0.29 -14.62
C VAL A 10 1.23 -0.36 -15.96
N SER A 11 2.09 0.29 -16.76
CA SER A 11 2.73 -0.35 -17.90
C SER A 11 3.83 -1.29 -17.39
N PRO A 12 4.34 -2.22 -18.22
CA PRO A 12 5.47 -3.06 -17.80
C PRO A 12 6.68 -2.26 -17.33
N GLU A 13 6.97 -1.13 -17.98
CA GLU A 13 8.08 -0.26 -17.60
C GLU A 13 7.83 0.40 -16.24
N GLN A 14 6.61 0.89 -16.00
CA GLN A 14 6.25 1.47 -14.71
C GLN A 14 6.29 0.43 -13.59
N SER A 15 5.87 -0.80 -13.88
CA SER A 15 5.87 -1.89 -12.91
C SER A 15 7.29 -2.14 -12.37
N VAL A 16 8.29 -2.18 -13.24
CA VAL A 16 9.69 -2.34 -12.82
C VAL A 16 10.12 -1.22 -11.88
N LYS A 17 9.76 0.03 -12.20
CA LYS A 17 10.11 1.18 -11.37
C LYS A 17 9.40 1.16 -10.03
N VAL A 18 8.12 0.79 -10.01
CA VAL A 18 7.34 0.68 -8.78
C VAL A 18 7.95 -0.37 -7.85
N GLU A 19 8.26 -1.55 -8.36
CA GLU A 19 8.82 -2.62 -7.54
C GLU A 19 10.19 -2.24 -6.98
N LYS A 20 11.01 -1.54 -7.76
CA LYS A 20 12.30 -1.06 -7.28
C LYS A 20 12.14 -0.03 -6.15
N PHE A 21 11.19 0.88 -6.29
CA PHE A 21 10.90 1.85 -5.23
C PHE A 21 10.43 1.15 -3.96
N LEU A 22 9.55 0.15 -4.10
CA LEU A 22 8.96 -0.55 -2.96
C LEU A 22 9.97 -1.38 -2.18
N GLU A 23 11.06 -1.84 -2.80
CA GLU A 23 12.11 -2.57 -2.10
C GLU A 23 12.65 -1.78 -0.89
N LYS A 24 12.75 -0.45 -1.02
CA LYS A 24 13.22 0.43 0.05
C LYS A 24 12.08 1.02 0.86
N PHE A 25 10.92 1.23 0.23
CA PHE A 25 9.78 1.89 0.86
C PHE A 25 9.04 0.97 1.83
N LEU A 26 8.78 -0.29 1.43
CA LEU A 26 7.97 -1.19 2.23
C LEU A 26 8.57 -1.53 3.60
N PRO A 27 9.89 -1.75 3.74
CA PRO A 27 10.48 -1.95 5.07
C PRO A 27 10.27 -0.75 6.00
N ARG A 28 10.32 0.47 5.46
CA ARG A 28 10.04 1.68 6.25
C ARG A 28 8.56 1.79 6.60
N PHE A 29 7.69 1.45 5.65
CA PHE A 29 6.25 1.44 5.85
C PHE A 29 5.87 0.46 6.97
N LYS A 30 6.49 -0.73 6.98
CA LYS A 30 6.24 -1.75 8.02
C LYS A 30 6.51 -1.24 9.43
N GLN A 31 7.39 -0.24 9.59
CA GLN A 31 7.73 0.34 10.89
C GLN A 31 6.73 1.40 11.35
N GLN A 32 5.76 1.79 10.53
CA GLN A 32 4.75 2.76 10.94
C GLN A 32 3.88 2.17 12.07
N PRO A 33 3.52 3.01 13.06
CA PRO A 33 2.66 2.55 14.16
C PRO A 33 1.35 1.96 13.64
N GLY A 34 0.99 0.81 14.16
CA GLY A 34 -0.26 0.13 13.83
C GLY A 34 -0.23 -0.73 12.58
N VAL A 35 0.89 -0.81 11.86
CA VAL A 35 1.03 -1.73 10.72
C VAL A 35 1.33 -3.13 11.25
N ILE A 36 0.46 -4.09 10.93
CA ILE A 36 0.61 -5.49 11.34
C ILE A 36 1.34 -6.28 10.26
N ALA A 37 0.90 -6.15 9.00
CA ALA A 37 1.47 -6.91 7.88
C ALA A 37 1.29 -6.15 6.58
N ILE A 38 2.20 -6.36 5.63
CA ILE A 38 2.14 -5.78 4.30
C ILE A 38 2.37 -6.90 3.29
N TYR A 39 1.53 -6.94 2.26
CA TYR A 39 1.66 -7.85 1.13
C TYR A 39 1.63 -7.03 -0.15
N HIS A 40 2.52 -7.36 -1.08
CA HIS A 40 2.55 -6.70 -2.37
C HIS A 40 2.69 -7.74 -3.48
N PHE A 41 1.94 -7.55 -4.56
CA PHE A 41 2.03 -8.42 -5.72
C PHE A 41 1.65 -7.67 -6.99
N ALA A 42 2.13 -8.19 -8.11
CA ALA A 42 1.80 -7.70 -9.42
C ALA A 42 0.85 -8.68 -10.12
N ARG A 43 -0.08 -8.13 -10.90
CA ARG A 43 -0.92 -8.92 -11.79
C ARG A 43 -0.55 -8.52 -13.23
N ALA A 44 0.47 -9.17 -13.77
CA ALA A 44 1.00 -8.83 -15.10
C ALA A 44 -0.05 -8.95 -16.20
N ASP A 45 -0.94 -9.95 -16.09
CA ASP A 45 -2.03 -10.17 -17.04
C ASP A 45 -3.09 -9.06 -17.00
N LYS A 46 -3.19 -8.33 -15.91
CA LYS A 46 -4.15 -7.22 -15.73
C LYS A 46 -3.49 -5.85 -15.75
N GLY A 47 -2.16 -5.81 -15.76
CA GLY A 47 -1.41 -4.55 -15.81
C GLY A 47 -1.54 -3.73 -14.54
N ASP A 48 -1.45 -4.34 -13.37
CA ASP A 48 -1.50 -3.58 -12.13
C ASP A 48 -0.56 -4.14 -11.05
N GLU A 49 -0.31 -3.28 -10.05
CA GLU A 49 0.44 -3.58 -8.83
C GLU A 49 -0.48 -3.34 -7.64
N ILE A 50 -0.49 -4.24 -6.69
CA ILE A 50 -1.40 -4.19 -5.55
C ILE A 50 -0.63 -4.29 -4.25
N THR A 51 -0.91 -3.39 -3.31
CA THR A 51 -0.39 -3.44 -1.94
C THR A 51 -1.54 -3.62 -0.98
N ILE A 52 -1.47 -4.65 -0.16
CA ILE A 52 -2.44 -4.91 0.91
C ILE A 52 -1.74 -4.69 2.24
N VAL A 53 -2.35 -3.89 3.11
CA VAL A 53 -1.81 -3.63 4.45
C VAL A 53 -2.87 -3.98 5.49
N ILE A 54 -2.45 -4.73 6.50
CA ILE A 54 -3.28 -5.02 7.67
C ILE A 54 -2.86 -4.07 8.78
N TRP A 55 -3.83 -3.38 9.37
CA TRP A 55 -3.64 -2.36 10.40
C TRP A 55 -4.36 -2.73 11.68
N GLU A 56 -3.85 -2.26 12.80
CA GLU A 56 -4.52 -2.44 14.11
C GLU A 56 -5.87 -1.73 14.16
N SER A 57 -5.97 -0.56 13.53
CA SER A 57 -7.17 0.28 13.63
C SER A 57 -7.25 1.28 12.47
N PRO A 58 -8.45 1.86 12.23
CA PRO A 58 -8.60 2.98 11.28
C PRO A 58 -7.78 4.21 11.69
N MET A 59 -7.56 4.41 12.99
CA MET A 59 -6.76 5.54 13.48
C MET A 59 -5.32 5.46 13.03
N ALA A 60 -4.75 4.24 12.98
CA ALA A 60 -3.39 4.03 12.46
C ALA A 60 -3.30 4.41 10.98
N VAL A 61 -4.33 4.09 10.19
CA VAL A 61 -4.41 4.48 8.78
C VAL A 61 -4.42 6.00 8.65
N LYS A 62 -5.23 6.68 9.47
CA LYS A 62 -5.32 8.14 9.45
C LYS A 62 -3.97 8.77 9.77
N ALA A 63 -3.27 8.28 10.79
CA ALA A 63 -1.95 8.78 11.16
C ALA A 63 -0.94 8.60 10.02
N TYR A 64 -0.97 7.46 9.34
CA TYR A 64 -0.11 7.22 8.20
C TYR A 64 -0.42 8.20 7.06
N ARG A 65 -1.69 8.46 6.76
CA ARG A 65 -2.09 9.38 5.69
C ARG A 65 -1.55 10.80 5.89
N GLU A 66 -1.31 11.19 7.14
CA GLU A 66 -0.77 12.49 7.49
C GLU A 66 0.76 12.48 7.61
N SER A 67 1.40 11.33 7.42
CA SER A 67 2.85 11.15 7.61
C SER A 67 3.67 11.63 6.42
N ASP A 68 4.95 11.92 6.68
CA ASP A 68 5.91 12.25 5.62
C ASP A 68 6.16 11.05 4.70
N LEU A 69 6.03 9.84 5.22
CA LEU A 69 6.21 8.64 4.42
C LEU A 69 5.13 8.52 3.34
N MET A 70 3.88 8.84 3.70
CA MET A 70 2.79 8.89 2.73
C MET A 70 3.03 9.95 1.65
N LYS A 71 3.56 11.12 2.04
CA LYS A 71 3.91 12.18 1.09
C LYS A 71 4.94 11.70 0.07
N LYS A 72 5.92 10.90 0.51
CA LYS A 72 6.90 10.31 -0.41
C LYS A 72 6.25 9.38 -1.42
N ALA A 73 5.32 8.53 -0.97
CA ALA A 73 4.60 7.62 -1.85
C ALA A 73 3.81 8.38 -2.91
N VAL A 74 3.07 9.41 -2.49
CA VAL A 74 2.26 10.23 -3.40
C VAL A 74 3.15 10.98 -4.40
N THR A 75 4.26 11.53 -3.94
CA THR A 75 5.21 12.23 -4.83
C THR A 75 5.76 11.27 -5.89
N TYR A 76 6.11 10.06 -5.49
CA TYR A 76 6.61 9.06 -6.44
C TYR A 76 5.55 8.68 -7.47
N GLU A 77 4.30 8.50 -7.02
CA GLU A 77 3.17 8.23 -7.93
C GLU A 77 3.00 9.36 -8.97
N GLN A 78 3.13 10.61 -8.52
CA GLN A 78 3.05 11.77 -9.42
C GLN A 78 4.18 11.75 -10.45
N GLU A 79 5.40 11.46 -10.01
CA GLU A 79 6.56 11.40 -10.89
C GLU A 79 6.43 10.31 -11.95
N LEU A 80 5.78 9.20 -11.63
CA LEU A 80 5.54 8.10 -12.57
C LEU A 80 4.27 8.27 -13.39
N GLY A 81 3.48 9.33 -13.15
CA GLY A 81 2.22 9.54 -13.84
C GLY A 81 1.10 8.61 -13.37
N LEU A 82 1.17 8.11 -12.14
CA LEU A 82 0.22 7.15 -11.60
C LEU A 82 -0.88 7.75 -10.73
N SER A 83 -0.86 9.07 -10.50
CA SER A 83 -1.80 9.70 -9.55
C SER A 83 -3.27 9.41 -9.84
N GLN A 84 -3.66 9.40 -11.12
CA GLN A 84 -5.03 9.10 -11.52
C GLN A 84 -5.25 7.61 -11.80
N MET A 85 -4.19 6.82 -11.74
CA MET A 85 -4.22 5.38 -12.01
C MET A 85 -4.13 4.57 -10.73
N THR A 86 -4.09 5.24 -9.58
CA THR A 86 -3.97 4.59 -8.27
C THR A 86 -5.26 4.80 -7.48
N THR A 87 -5.81 3.70 -6.99
CA THR A 87 -6.98 3.72 -6.11
C THR A 87 -6.60 3.17 -4.74
N ARG A 88 -7.24 3.71 -3.71
CA ARG A 88 -7.05 3.27 -2.33
C ARG A 88 -8.40 2.98 -1.71
N GLU A 89 -8.51 1.79 -1.11
CA GLU A 89 -9.72 1.34 -0.45
C GLU A 89 -9.38 0.88 0.95
N GLY A 90 -10.32 1.02 1.87
CA GLY A 90 -10.13 0.59 3.25
C GLY A 90 -11.41 -0.03 3.81
N TYR A 91 -11.25 -1.12 4.56
CA TYR A 91 -12.38 -1.86 5.11
C TYR A 91 -12.03 -2.41 6.49
N PRO A 92 -13.01 -2.46 7.42
CA PRO A 92 -12.80 -3.21 8.66
C PRO A 92 -12.71 -4.70 8.34
N LEU A 93 -11.83 -5.41 9.04
CA LEU A 93 -11.76 -6.87 8.91
C LEU A 93 -12.85 -7.50 9.77
N VAL A 94 -13.58 -8.43 9.16
CA VAL A 94 -14.62 -9.20 9.85
C VAL A 94 -14.01 -10.44 10.51
N TYR A 95 -13.00 -11.05 9.86
CA TYR A 95 -12.36 -12.26 10.34
C TYR A 95 -10.89 -12.29 9.94
N SER A 96 -10.06 -12.80 10.85
CA SER A 96 -8.65 -13.08 10.57
C SER A 96 -8.25 -14.36 11.33
N SER A 97 -7.68 -15.32 10.61
CA SER A 97 -7.21 -16.57 11.21
C SER A 97 -6.02 -16.37 12.16
N ASP A 98 -5.32 -15.24 12.03
CA ASP A 98 -4.16 -14.91 12.86
C ASP A 98 -4.56 -14.20 14.14
N GLN A 99 -5.85 -13.87 14.30
CA GLN A 99 -6.36 -13.16 15.45
C GLN A 99 -6.55 -14.13 16.64
N LYS A 100 -5.86 -13.83 17.73
CA LYS A 100 -6.03 -14.60 18.98
C LYS A 100 -7.22 -14.04 19.76
N GLU A 101 -8.06 -14.93 20.22
CA GLU A 101 -9.17 -14.59 21.09
C GLU A 101 -8.75 -14.55 22.56
#